data_4b6244d9eb565ee4146b84b11ef731b3
#
_entry.id   4b6244d9eb565ee4146b84b11ef731b3
#
_cell.length_a   1.000
_cell.length_b   1.000
_cell.length_c   1.000
_cell.angle_alpha   90.00
_cell.angle_beta   90.00
_cell.angle_gamma   90.00
#
_symmetry.space_group_name_H-M   'P 1'
#
loop_
_entity.id
_entity.type
_entity.pdbx_description
1 polymer ?
#
loop_
_entity_poly.entity_id
_entity_poly.type
_entity_poly.pdbx_seq_one_letter_code
_entity_poly.pdbx_strand_id
1 'polypeptide(L)'
;MRKVLICLCLLIACSFSGCTKPDDVQKHVEEIYGHVYGEYLKHFDDRNLSQFHFDSLYYSAEFYRLHRQIGELEDKLCEPIIHDVDYWICGQDFDRDLAFRVLRVKMDGNRKAKVTINIHNCGEDLEQVLTMVCERGRWLVDDMDDGAMKARIKRLIKEYRKK
;
A
#
# COMPACT_ATOMS: atom_id res chain seq x y z
N MET A 1 11.17 -2.94 62.90
CA MET A 1 11.85 -2.42 61.68
C MET A 1 11.08 -2.90 60.44
N ARG A 2 10.25 -1.98 59.88
CA ARG A 2 9.44 -2.27 58.65
C ARG A 2 10.29 -1.98 57.41
N LYS A 3 10.60 -3.04 56.66
CA LYS A 3 11.24 -2.88 55.35
C LYS A 3 10.18 -2.40 54.36
N VAL A 4 10.33 -1.18 53.90
CA VAL A 4 9.54 -0.58 52.81
C VAL A 4 10.10 -1.17 51.49
N LEU A 5 9.32 -2.02 50.86
CA LEU A 5 9.63 -2.58 49.52
C LEU A 5 9.19 -1.51 48.50
N ILE A 6 10.13 -0.73 48.02
CA ILE A 6 9.89 0.22 46.92
C ILE A 6 9.80 -0.63 45.63
N CYS A 7 8.56 -0.85 45.17
CA CYS A 7 8.28 -1.44 43.87
C CYS A 7 8.59 -0.38 42.81
N LEU A 8 9.78 -0.43 42.22
CA LEU A 8 10.18 0.38 41.10
C LEU A 8 9.45 -0.13 39.83
N CYS A 9 8.27 0.36 39.59
CA CYS A 9 7.60 0.17 38.30
C CYS A 9 8.41 0.90 37.22
N LEU A 10 9.32 0.19 36.57
CA LEU A 10 9.91 0.59 35.32
C LEU A 10 8.77 0.71 34.29
N LEU A 11 8.25 1.91 34.16
CA LEU A 11 7.49 2.30 32.99
C LEU A 11 8.43 2.22 31.79
N ILE A 12 8.45 1.06 31.13
CA ILE A 12 8.97 0.94 29.79
C ILE A 12 8.00 1.76 28.93
N ALA A 13 8.27 3.06 28.84
CA ALA A 13 7.75 3.88 27.78
C ALA A 13 8.32 3.29 26.49
N CYS A 14 7.61 2.33 25.92
CA CYS A 14 7.79 1.98 24.50
C CYS A 14 7.63 3.28 23.76
N SER A 15 8.76 3.90 23.44
CA SER A 15 8.83 5.00 22.51
C SER A 15 8.32 4.41 21.17
N PHE A 16 7.01 4.44 20.98
CA PHE A 16 6.41 4.38 19.67
C PHE A 16 6.87 5.64 18.95
N SER A 17 8.13 5.62 18.50
CA SER A 17 8.71 6.62 17.59
C SER A 17 7.89 6.55 16.32
N GLY A 18 6.91 7.37 16.30
CA GLY A 18 5.72 7.36 15.60
C GLY A 18 5.88 7.65 14.12
N CYS A 19 5.12 7.07 13.39
CA CYS A 19 4.47 7.45 12.16
C CYS A 19 3.74 8.80 12.32
N THR A 20 4.42 9.91 12.59
CA THR A 20 3.71 11.13 13.01
C THR A 20 3.97 12.35 12.14
N LYS A 21 4.92 12.27 11.21
CA LYS A 21 5.32 13.41 10.38
C LYS A 21 5.08 13.14 8.90
N PRO A 22 4.72 14.17 8.11
CA PRO A 22 4.59 14.05 6.64
C PRO A 22 5.86 13.48 5.99
N ASP A 23 7.04 13.91 6.45
CA ASP A 23 8.32 13.45 5.92
C ASP A 23 8.54 11.94 6.11
N ASP A 24 8.06 11.38 7.24
CA ASP A 24 8.13 9.94 7.50
C ASP A 24 7.23 9.16 6.50
N VAL A 25 6.04 9.71 6.20
CA VAL A 25 5.12 9.12 5.20
C VAL A 25 5.74 9.17 3.82
N GLN A 26 6.23 10.33 3.42
CA GLN A 26 6.86 10.53 2.11
C GLN A 26 8.01 9.54 1.92
N LYS A 27 8.93 9.47 2.89
CA LYS A 27 10.07 8.54 2.84
C LYS A 27 9.64 7.10 2.67
N HIS A 28 8.61 6.64 3.39
CA HIS A 28 8.10 5.27 3.25
C HIS A 28 7.45 5.02 1.88
N VAL A 29 6.73 6.00 1.32
CA VAL A 29 6.19 5.88 -0.04
C VAL A 29 7.32 5.80 -1.07
N GLU A 30 8.35 6.62 -0.91
CA GLU A 30 9.53 6.58 -1.76
C GLU A 30 10.28 5.24 -1.66
N GLU A 31 10.38 4.66 -0.46
CA GLU A 31 10.96 3.31 -0.24
C GLU A 31 10.11 2.21 -0.90
N ILE A 32 8.79 2.27 -0.75
CA ILE A 32 7.85 1.30 -1.35
C ILE A 32 7.95 1.34 -2.88
N TYR A 33 7.70 2.51 -3.47
CA TYR A 33 7.70 2.66 -4.94
C TYR A 33 9.10 2.47 -5.53
N GLY A 34 10.15 2.90 -4.82
CA GLY A 34 11.53 2.65 -5.23
C GLY A 34 11.87 1.15 -5.30
N HIS A 35 11.38 0.35 -4.35
CA HIS A 35 11.55 -1.11 -4.40
C HIS A 35 10.69 -1.73 -5.51
N VAL A 36 9.41 -1.39 -5.57
CA VAL A 36 8.49 -1.92 -6.60
C VAL A 36 9.04 -1.63 -8.00
N TYR A 37 9.35 -0.37 -8.31
CA TYR A 37 9.84 0.01 -9.63
C TYR A 37 11.24 -0.51 -9.92
N GLY A 38 12.09 -0.62 -8.89
CA GLY A 38 13.39 -1.28 -9.02
C GLY A 38 13.28 -2.72 -9.51
N GLU A 39 12.32 -3.48 -8.98
CA GLU A 39 12.07 -4.87 -9.43
C GLU A 39 11.40 -4.91 -10.82
N TYR A 40 10.45 -4.01 -11.14
CA TYR A 40 9.89 -3.91 -12.49
C TYR A 40 10.98 -3.66 -13.54
N LEU A 41 11.81 -2.64 -13.33
CA LEU A 41 12.86 -2.27 -14.29
C LEU A 41 13.96 -3.32 -14.40
N LYS A 42 14.31 -3.99 -13.29
CA LYS A 42 15.27 -5.09 -13.29
C LYS A 42 14.81 -6.29 -14.13
N HIS A 43 13.50 -6.56 -14.10
CA HIS A 43 12.88 -7.66 -14.83
C HIS A 43 12.18 -7.21 -16.12
N PHE A 44 12.55 -6.05 -16.64
CA PHE A 44 11.93 -5.47 -17.84
C PHE A 44 11.98 -6.40 -19.06
N ASP A 45 13.10 -7.07 -19.30
CA ASP A 45 13.32 -7.88 -20.49
C ASP A 45 12.66 -9.26 -20.40
N ASP A 46 12.59 -9.87 -19.21
CA ASP A 46 11.98 -11.19 -19.00
C ASP A 46 10.51 -11.11 -18.57
N ARG A 47 10.04 -9.95 -18.14
CA ARG A 47 8.66 -9.71 -17.71
C ARG A 47 8.15 -10.67 -16.61
N ASN A 48 9.06 -11.35 -15.91
CA ASN A 48 8.71 -12.34 -14.90
C ASN A 48 8.58 -11.70 -13.51
N LEU A 49 7.45 -11.08 -13.28
CA LEU A 49 7.11 -10.44 -12.00
C LEU A 49 6.25 -11.34 -11.09
N SER A 50 5.88 -12.53 -11.51
CA SER A 50 4.98 -13.43 -10.77
C SER A 50 5.49 -13.87 -9.40
N GLN A 51 6.81 -13.79 -9.16
CA GLN A 51 7.43 -14.09 -7.86
C GLN A 51 7.33 -12.94 -6.84
N PHE A 52 6.95 -11.74 -7.28
CA PHE A 52 6.87 -10.58 -6.39
C PHE A 52 5.46 -10.40 -5.87
N HIS A 53 5.33 -10.40 -4.56
CA HIS A 53 4.06 -10.24 -3.86
C HIS A 53 4.04 -8.89 -3.15
N PHE A 54 4.16 -7.79 -3.91
CA PHE A 54 4.20 -6.43 -3.37
C PHE A 54 3.01 -6.12 -2.47
N ASP A 55 1.82 -6.59 -2.84
CA ASP A 55 0.60 -6.41 -2.05
C ASP A 55 0.73 -6.98 -0.64
N SER A 56 1.34 -8.15 -0.49
CA SER A 56 1.56 -8.76 0.81
C SER A 56 2.59 -8.02 1.67
N LEU A 57 3.49 -7.27 1.03
CA LEU A 57 4.55 -6.52 1.70
C LEU A 57 4.11 -5.11 2.08
N TYR A 58 3.28 -4.48 1.27
CA TYR A 58 3.04 -3.05 1.33
C TYR A 58 1.58 -2.65 1.53
N TYR A 59 0.62 -3.56 1.39
CA TYR A 59 -0.76 -3.27 1.73
C TYR A 59 -1.02 -3.43 3.23
N SER A 60 -1.96 -2.64 3.76
CA SER A 60 -2.52 -2.85 5.09
C SER A 60 -3.16 -4.23 5.19
N ALA A 61 -3.29 -4.75 6.39
CA ALA A 61 -3.88 -6.07 6.60
C ALA A 61 -5.31 -6.17 6.02
N GLU A 62 -6.10 -5.10 6.13
CA GLU A 62 -7.45 -5.07 5.56
C GLU A 62 -7.42 -5.02 4.04
N PHE A 63 -6.60 -4.15 3.46
CA PHE A 63 -6.54 -3.96 2.01
C PHE A 63 -6.03 -5.24 1.32
N TYR A 64 -4.96 -5.84 1.85
CA TYR A 64 -4.45 -7.13 1.37
C TYR A 64 -5.50 -8.24 1.43
N ARG A 65 -6.23 -8.35 2.55
CA ARG A 65 -7.30 -9.35 2.69
C ARG A 65 -8.40 -9.17 1.64
N LEU A 66 -8.76 -7.93 1.31
CA LEU A 66 -9.76 -7.63 0.29
C LEU A 66 -9.26 -8.01 -1.12
N HIS A 67 -8.01 -7.67 -1.46
CA HIS A 67 -7.39 -8.08 -2.72
C HIS A 67 -7.34 -9.61 -2.86
N ARG A 68 -6.98 -10.33 -1.82
CA ARG A 68 -7.03 -11.79 -1.84
C ARG A 68 -8.43 -12.34 -2.08
N GLN A 69 -9.45 -11.77 -1.41
CA GLN A 69 -10.83 -12.24 -1.58
C GLN A 69 -11.38 -12.01 -2.98
N ILE A 70 -11.02 -10.89 -3.62
CA ILE A 70 -11.45 -10.64 -4.99
C ILE A 70 -10.66 -11.52 -5.97
N GLY A 71 -9.36 -11.72 -5.78
CA GLY A 71 -8.54 -12.63 -6.57
C GLY A 71 -9.07 -14.07 -6.53
N GLU A 72 -9.48 -14.59 -5.36
CA GLU A 72 -10.12 -15.90 -5.24
C GLU A 72 -11.44 -16.00 -6.03
N LEU A 73 -12.14 -14.88 -6.25
CA LEU A 73 -13.33 -14.83 -7.10
C LEU A 73 -12.97 -14.80 -8.59
N GLU A 74 -11.96 -14.03 -8.97
CA GLU A 74 -11.42 -13.98 -10.34
C GLU A 74 -10.94 -15.35 -10.80
N ASP A 75 -10.21 -16.09 -9.94
CA ASP A 75 -9.76 -17.45 -10.21
C ASP A 75 -10.94 -18.41 -10.46
N LYS A 76 -12.01 -18.30 -9.66
CA LYS A 76 -13.22 -19.13 -9.81
C LYS A 76 -14.00 -18.82 -11.07
N LEU A 77 -14.01 -17.56 -11.49
CA LEU A 77 -14.74 -17.11 -12.67
C LEU A 77 -13.91 -17.23 -13.94
N CYS A 78 -12.59 -17.45 -13.81
CA CYS A 78 -11.62 -17.39 -14.91
C CYS A 78 -11.70 -16.05 -15.65
N GLU A 79 -12.00 -14.96 -14.93
CA GLU A 79 -12.21 -13.62 -15.48
C GLU A 79 -11.68 -12.57 -14.51
N PRO A 80 -10.84 -11.60 -14.95
CA PRO A 80 -10.39 -10.51 -14.12
C PRO A 80 -11.57 -9.56 -13.81
N ILE A 81 -11.68 -9.10 -12.58
CA ILE A 81 -12.72 -8.16 -12.11
C ILE A 81 -12.11 -6.81 -11.79
N ILE A 82 -10.96 -6.83 -11.12
CA ILE A 82 -10.19 -5.63 -10.80
C ILE A 82 -8.72 -5.75 -11.18
N HIS A 83 -8.16 -6.97 -11.28
CA HIS A 83 -6.76 -7.21 -11.60
C HIS A 83 -6.50 -7.28 -13.12
N ASP A 84 -7.32 -6.57 -13.91
CA ASP A 84 -7.08 -6.26 -15.31
C ASP A 84 -6.06 -5.11 -15.50
N VAL A 85 -5.76 -4.40 -14.43
CA VAL A 85 -4.79 -3.29 -14.36
C VAL A 85 -3.86 -3.51 -13.17
N ASP A 86 -2.59 -3.28 -13.36
CA ASP A 86 -1.65 -3.20 -12.25
C ASP A 86 -1.66 -1.79 -11.63
N TYR A 87 -2.14 -1.71 -10.40
CA TYR A 87 -2.30 -0.44 -9.71
C TYR A 87 -0.98 0.18 -9.23
N TRP A 88 0.11 -0.59 -9.18
CA TRP A 88 1.42 -0.05 -8.84
C TRP A 88 2.00 0.83 -9.95
N ILE A 89 1.64 0.54 -11.20
CA ILE A 89 2.11 1.25 -12.39
C ILE A 89 1.00 2.00 -13.13
N CYS A 90 -0.25 1.92 -12.63
CA CYS A 90 -1.45 2.47 -13.27
C CYS A 90 -1.62 2.02 -14.73
N GLY A 91 -1.31 0.75 -15.04
CA GLY A 91 -1.35 0.25 -16.40
C GLY A 91 -1.36 -1.27 -16.48
N GLN A 92 -1.52 -1.79 -17.69
CA GLN A 92 -1.39 -3.23 -17.99
C GLN A 92 0.05 -3.60 -18.36
N ASP A 93 0.83 -2.60 -18.73
CA ASP A 93 2.21 -2.75 -19.18
C ASP A 93 3.05 -1.58 -18.67
N PHE A 94 4.37 -1.70 -18.79
CA PHE A 94 5.31 -0.66 -18.39
C PHE A 94 6.48 -0.56 -19.37
N ASP A 95 7.14 0.60 -19.38
CA ASP A 95 8.32 0.85 -20.18
C ASP A 95 9.51 1.23 -19.30
N ARG A 96 10.68 1.37 -19.91
CA ARG A 96 11.94 1.74 -19.23
C ARG A 96 11.93 3.15 -18.64
N ASP A 97 10.98 3.98 -19.06
CA ASP A 97 10.75 5.31 -18.52
C ASP A 97 9.92 5.31 -17.22
N LEU A 98 9.53 4.12 -16.72
CA LEU A 98 8.75 3.98 -15.49
C LEU A 98 9.43 4.71 -14.32
N ALA A 99 8.74 5.72 -13.81
CA ALA A 99 9.22 6.57 -12.73
C ALA A 99 8.05 7.05 -11.85
N PHE A 100 8.37 7.53 -10.66
CA PHE A 100 7.36 8.14 -9.79
C PHE A 100 7.91 9.38 -9.08
N ARG A 101 7.00 10.20 -8.59
CA ARG A 101 7.31 11.35 -7.74
C ARG A 101 6.20 11.60 -6.74
N VAL A 102 6.53 11.74 -5.47
CA VAL A 102 5.58 12.19 -4.45
C VAL A 102 5.32 13.70 -4.66
N LEU A 103 4.06 14.05 -4.88
CA LEU A 103 3.65 15.43 -5.10
C LEU A 103 3.19 16.10 -3.81
N ARG A 104 2.46 15.37 -2.97
CA ARG A 104 1.86 15.92 -1.76
C ARG A 104 1.58 14.86 -0.73
N VAL A 105 1.83 15.18 0.54
CA VAL A 105 1.42 14.39 1.70
C VAL A 105 0.46 15.23 2.55
N LYS A 106 -0.71 14.69 2.87
CA LYS A 106 -1.70 15.29 3.77
C LYS A 106 -1.99 14.31 4.89
N MET A 107 -1.56 14.65 6.11
CA MET A 107 -1.88 13.87 7.29
C MET A 107 -3.36 13.93 7.64
N ASP A 108 -3.92 12.80 8.06
CA ASP A 108 -5.25 12.67 8.66
C ASP A 108 -5.07 12.04 10.05
N GLY A 109 -4.82 12.90 11.03
CA GLY A 109 -4.37 12.49 12.36
C GLY A 109 -2.94 11.94 12.35
N ASN A 110 -2.61 11.10 13.34
CA ASN A 110 -1.23 10.63 13.56
C ASN A 110 -0.91 9.31 12.87
N ARG A 111 -1.90 8.64 12.31
CA ARG A 111 -1.76 7.26 11.79
C ARG A 111 -2.37 7.04 10.41
N LYS A 112 -2.86 8.11 9.79
CA LYS A 112 -3.38 8.09 8.43
C LYS A 112 -2.85 9.26 7.64
N ALA A 113 -2.67 9.07 6.36
CA ALA A 113 -2.31 10.12 5.43
C ALA A 113 -2.88 9.83 4.04
N LYS A 114 -3.16 10.89 3.29
CA LYS A 114 -3.34 10.83 1.84
C LYS A 114 -2.06 11.30 1.17
N VAL A 115 -1.59 10.53 0.21
CA VAL A 115 -0.38 10.83 -0.56
C VAL A 115 -0.74 10.86 -2.03
N THR A 116 -0.51 12.02 -2.66
CA THR A 116 -0.64 12.14 -4.11
C THR A 116 0.73 11.89 -4.72
N ILE A 117 0.79 10.95 -5.64
CA ILE A 117 1.98 10.63 -6.44
C ILE A 117 1.70 10.87 -7.92
N ASN A 118 2.72 11.26 -8.64
CA ASN A 118 2.75 11.20 -10.09
C ASN A 118 3.48 9.91 -10.50
N ILE A 119 2.89 9.16 -11.40
CA ILE A 119 3.47 7.98 -12.03
C ILE A 119 3.70 8.32 -13.49
N HIS A 120 4.95 8.20 -13.93
CA HIS A 120 5.32 8.30 -15.33
C HIS A 120 5.47 6.88 -15.88
N ASN A 121 4.69 6.52 -16.88
CA ASN A 121 4.71 5.19 -17.49
C ASN A 121 4.28 5.25 -18.95
N CYS A 122 5.02 4.59 -19.84
CA CYS A 122 4.74 4.55 -21.28
C CYS A 122 4.55 5.95 -21.90
N GLY A 123 5.35 6.92 -21.46
CA GLY A 123 5.32 8.30 -21.94
C GLY A 123 4.15 9.14 -21.40
N GLU A 124 3.35 8.62 -20.48
CA GLU A 124 2.22 9.33 -19.86
C GLU A 124 2.48 9.63 -18.38
N ASP A 125 1.96 10.76 -17.91
CA ASP A 125 1.97 11.17 -16.52
C ASP A 125 0.57 10.99 -15.92
N LEU A 126 0.48 10.16 -14.86
CA LEU A 126 -0.78 9.85 -14.19
C LEU A 126 -0.68 10.21 -12.71
N GLU A 127 -1.69 10.89 -12.17
CA GLU A 127 -1.78 11.12 -10.73
C GLU A 127 -2.57 9.99 -10.06
N GLN A 128 -1.99 9.43 -8.99
CA GLN A 128 -2.65 8.48 -8.12
C GLN A 128 -2.69 9.01 -6.69
N VAL A 129 -3.81 8.79 -6.01
CA VAL A 129 -3.95 9.14 -4.59
C VAL A 129 -4.00 7.88 -3.77
N LEU A 130 -3.00 7.74 -2.90
CA LEU A 130 -2.89 6.65 -1.94
C LEU A 130 -3.48 7.07 -0.59
N THR A 131 -4.22 6.19 0.06
CA THR A 131 -4.47 6.29 1.49
C THR A 131 -3.45 5.42 2.22
N MET A 132 -2.66 6.04 3.08
CA MET A 132 -1.66 5.37 3.90
C MET A 132 -2.16 5.20 5.32
N VAL A 133 -1.80 4.08 5.96
CA VAL A 133 -2.07 3.82 7.37
C VAL A 133 -0.81 3.35 8.08
N CYS A 134 -0.63 3.79 9.32
CA CYS A 134 0.46 3.28 10.15
C CYS A 134 0.01 2.07 10.96
N GLU A 135 0.50 0.89 10.59
CA GLU A 135 0.32 -0.36 11.31
C GLU A 135 1.66 -0.83 11.88
N ARG A 136 1.70 -1.07 13.19
CA ARG A 136 2.90 -1.57 13.90
C ARG A 136 4.18 -0.76 13.62
N GLY A 137 4.03 0.57 13.50
CA GLY A 137 5.16 1.48 13.26
C GLY A 137 5.63 1.57 11.81
N ARG A 138 4.92 0.97 10.86
CA ARG A 138 5.21 1.07 9.42
C ARG A 138 4.05 1.71 8.69
N TRP A 139 4.34 2.55 7.72
CA TRP A 139 3.36 3.07 6.80
C TRP A 139 3.08 2.06 5.70
N LEU A 140 1.80 1.75 5.48
CA LEU A 140 1.32 0.79 4.49
C LEU A 140 0.23 1.43 3.64
N VAL A 141 0.09 0.97 2.42
CA VAL A 141 -1.01 1.38 1.52
C VAL A 141 -2.30 0.73 2.01
N ASP A 142 -3.27 1.55 2.39
CA ASP A 142 -4.57 1.10 2.91
C ASP A 142 -5.69 1.21 1.87
N ASP A 143 -5.54 2.09 0.90
CA ASP A 143 -6.45 2.22 -0.24
C ASP A 143 -5.74 2.95 -1.38
N MET A 144 -6.27 2.78 -2.57
CA MET A 144 -5.85 3.47 -3.79
C MET A 144 -7.05 4.18 -4.42
N ASP A 145 -6.83 4.93 -5.50
CA ASP A 145 -7.88 5.61 -6.25
C ASP A 145 -8.73 6.54 -5.36
N ASP A 146 -8.03 7.41 -4.63
CA ASP A 146 -8.61 8.38 -3.66
C ASP A 146 -9.51 7.75 -2.57
N GLY A 147 -9.23 6.51 -2.20
CA GLY A 147 -9.99 5.77 -1.19
C GLY A 147 -11.22 5.04 -1.76
N ALA A 148 -11.34 4.94 -3.07
CA ALA A 148 -12.49 4.30 -3.71
C ALA A 148 -12.32 2.80 -3.91
N MET A 149 -11.08 2.30 -3.97
CA MET A 149 -10.79 0.90 -4.30
C MET A 149 -11.37 -0.08 -3.28
N LYS A 150 -11.16 0.14 -1.99
CA LYS A 150 -11.72 -0.72 -0.93
C LYS A 150 -13.23 -0.81 -1.01
N ALA A 151 -13.90 0.32 -1.23
CA ALA A 151 -15.35 0.35 -1.37
C ALA A 151 -15.81 -0.42 -2.62
N ARG A 152 -15.10 -0.25 -3.75
CA ARG A 152 -15.34 -0.99 -4.99
C ARG A 152 -15.20 -2.49 -4.78
N ILE A 153 -14.09 -2.95 -4.20
CA ILE A 153 -13.85 -4.37 -3.93
C ILE A 153 -14.94 -4.96 -3.02
N LYS A 154 -15.27 -4.30 -1.91
CA LYS A 154 -16.34 -4.76 -0.99
C LYS A 154 -17.68 -4.92 -1.70
N ARG A 155 -18.03 -3.98 -2.57
CA ARG A 155 -19.27 -4.05 -3.37
C ARG A 155 -19.25 -5.25 -4.32
N LEU A 156 -18.17 -5.43 -5.09
CA LEU A 156 -18.02 -6.52 -6.04
C LEU A 156 -18.08 -7.89 -5.36
N ILE A 157 -17.34 -8.09 -4.26
CA ILE A 157 -17.41 -9.32 -3.48
C ILE A 157 -18.86 -9.63 -3.05
N LYS A 158 -19.62 -8.61 -2.63
CA LYS A 158 -21.01 -8.79 -2.22
C LYS A 158 -21.92 -9.15 -3.39
N GLU A 159 -21.69 -8.58 -4.56
CA GLU A 159 -22.48 -8.84 -5.78
C GLU A 159 -22.25 -10.27 -6.30
N TYR A 160 -20.99 -10.68 -6.39
CA TYR A 160 -20.63 -12.01 -6.91
C TYR A 160 -20.97 -13.16 -5.95
N ARG A 161 -21.00 -12.93 -4.64
CA ARG A 161 -21.44 -13.96 -3.67
C ARG A 161 -22.93 -14.27 -3.71
N LYS A 162 -23.72 -13.47 -4.41
CA LYS A 162 -25.18 -13.67 -4.54
C LYS A 162 -25.58 -14.43 -5.81
N LYS A 163 -24.62 -14.64 -6.71
CA LYS A 163 -24.78 -15.44 -7.92
C LYS A 163 -24.40 -16.89 -7.68
#